data_71d40a02a66083889199ced6896bd0a4
#
_entry.id   71d40a02a66083889199ced6896bd0a4
#
_cell.length_a   1.000
_cell.length_b   1.000
_cell.length_c   1.000
_cell.angle_alpha   90.00
_cell.angle_beta   90.00
_cell.angle_gamma   90.00
#
_symmetry.space_group_name_H-M   'P 1'
#
loop_
_entity.id
_entity.type
_entity.pdbx_description
1 polymer ?
#
loop_
_entity_poly.entity_id
_entity_poly.type
_entity_poly.pdbx_seq_one_letter_code
_entity_poly.pdbx_strand_id
1 'polypeptide(L)'
;MTITGITYLKVSVVYFVIGILLGMYMSMNHDYDLGSVHAHVNLLGWASFALAGVIYWLFPRGAASLLGVLQFWTHMIGFPVMMIALALVMKGNAAFERITALGATLVAVSVLLFAVNVFLNVRPEHGTRK
;
A
#
# COMPACT_ATOMS: atom_id res chain seq x y z
N MET A 1 1.42 18.30 5.81
CA MET A 1 2.26 17.14 6.16
C MET A 1 3.15 16.79 4.97
N THR A 2 4.43 16.76 5.18
CA THR A 2 5.38 16.37 4.13
C THR A 2 5.45 14.85 4.05
N ILE A 3 5.18 14.29 2.87
CA ILE A 3 5.26 12.84 2.63
C ILE A 3 6.73 12.47 2.41
N THR A 4 7.22 11.55 3.23
CA THR A 4 8.61 11.06 3.22
C THR A 4 8.64 9.54 3.24
N GLY A 5 9.79 8.93 2.99
CA GLY A 5 9.96 7.47 3.16
C GLY A 5 9.58 6.99 4.56
N ILE A 6 9.84 7.81 5.60
CA ILE A 6 9.43 7.49 6.97
C ILE A 6 7.90 7.46 7.11
N THR A 7 7.18 8.33 6.40
CA THR A 7 5.70 8.30 6.39
C THR A 7 5.18 6.97 5.85
N TYR A 8 5.74 6.50 4.73
CA TYR A 8 5.42 5.18 4.17
C TYR A 8 5.71 4.03 5.15
N LEU A 9 6.89 4.06 5.82
CA LEU A 9 7.26 3.05 6.80
C LEU A 9 6.31 2.98 7.99
N LYS A 10 5.91 4.13 8.53
CA LYS A 10 4.94 4.19 9.64
C LYS A 10 3.58 3.61 9.24
N VAL A 11 3.10 3.96 8.06
CA VAL A 11 1.83 3.42 7.54
C VAL A 11 1.93 1.91 7.31
N SER A 12 3.04 1.44 6.73
CA SER A 12 3.24 0.01 6.48
C SER A 12 3.24 -0.83 7.76
N VAL A 13 3.83 -0.33 8.85
CA VAL A 13 3.81 -1.01 10.15
C VAL A 13 2.39 -1.14 10.70
N VAL A 14 1.53 -0.13 10.51
CA VAL A 14 0.11 -0.24 10.90
C VAL A 14 -0.58 -1.37 10.13
N TYR A 15 -0.36 -1.47 8.82
CA TYR A 15 -0.90 -2.60 8.03
C TYR A 15 -0.31 -3.94 8.44
N PHE A 16 0.96 -3.98 8.84
CA PHE A 16 1.57 -5.20 9.36
C PHE A 16 0.84 -5.70 10.62
N VAL A 17 0.58 -4.80 11.57
CA VAL A 17 -0.17 -5.14 12.79
C VAL A 17 -1.59 -5.61 12.44
N ILE A 18 -2.30 -4.91 11.56
CA ILE A 18 -3.63 -5.31 11.08
C ILE A 18 -3.58 -6.71 10.44
N GLY A 19 -2.58 -6.96 9.60
CA GLY A 19 -2.40 -8.26 8.95
C GLY A 19 -2.21 -9.41 9.95
N ILE A 20 -1.38 -9.21 10.98
CA ILE A 20 -1.16 -10.21 12.03
C ILE A 20 -2.44 -10.46 12.83
N LEU A 21 -3.13 -9.39 13.25
CA LEU A 21 -4.38 -9.52 14.00
C LEU A 21 -5.46 -10.23 13.18
N LEU A 22 -5.55 -9.94 11.90
CA LEU A 22 -6.49 -10.62 10.99
C LEU A 22 -6.16 -12.10 10.84
N GLY A 23 -4.88 -12.45 10.70
CA GLY A 23 -4.44 -13.85 10.66
C GLY A 23 -4.75 -14.62 11.95
N MET A 24 -4.56 -13.99 13.11
CA MET A 24 -4.93 -14.55 14.40
C MET A 24 -6.45 -14.77 14.50
N TYR A 25 -7.25 -13.78 14.11
CA TYR A 25 -8.71 -13.89 14.07
C TYR A 25 -9.15 -15.09 13.24
N MET A 26 -8.62 -15.23 12.02
CA MET A 26 -8.94 -16.33 11.11
C MET A 26 -8.60 -17.70 11.71
N SER A 27 -7.43 -17.82 12.31
CA SER A 27 -6.96 -19.05 12.95
C SER A 27 -7.81 -19.45 14.16
N MET A 28 -8.10 -18.48 15.04
CA MET A 28 -8.87 -18.72 16.26
C MET A 28 -10.32 -19.10 16.00
N ASN A 29 -10.91 -18.58 14.92
CA ASN A 29 -12.30 -18.86 14.57
C ASN A 29 -12.45 -19.98 13.52
N HIS A 30 -11.36 -20.53 13.03
CA HIS A 30 -11.34 -21.47 11.90
C HIS A 30 -12.12 -20.94 10.69
N ASP A 31 -12.09 -19.62 10.49
CA ASP A 31 -12.78 -18.89 9.42
C ASP A 31 -11.74 -18.29 8.48
N TYR A 32 -11.60 -18.88 7.30
CA TYR A 32 -10.58 -18.51 6.31
C TYR A 32 -11.17 -17.73 5.12
N ASP A 33 -12.41 -17.27 5.22
CA ASP A 33 -13.07 -16.49 4.17
C ASP A 33 -12.29 -15.20 3.84
N LEU A 34 -11.64 -14.62 4.85
CA LEU A 34 -10.84 -13.40 4.70
C LEU A 34 -9.38 -13.66 4.25
N GLY A 35 -9.05 -14.85 3.77
CA GLY A 35 -7.68 -15.19 3.35
C GLY A 35 -7.12 -14.26 2.29
N SER A 36 -7.95 -13.89 1.31
CA SER A 36 -7.55 -12.93 0.28
C SER A 36 -7.29 -11.52 0.84
N VAL A 37 -8.12 -11.06 1.77
CA VAL A 37 -7.92 -9.76 2.45
C VAL A 37 -6.63 -9.79 3.26
N HIS A 38 -6.40 -10.85 4.04
CA HIS A 38 -5.16 -11.04 4.81
C HIS A 38 -3.92 -10.99 3.91
N ALA A 39 -3.94 -11.71 2.78
CA ALA A 39 -2.82 -11.71 1.85
C ALA A 39 -2.55 -10.31 1.26
N HIS A 40 -3.57 -9.58 0.84
CA HIS A 40 -3.42 -8.24 0.30
C HIS A 40 -2.93 -7.23 1.35
N VAL A 41 -3.42 -7.30 2.58
CA VAL A 41 -2.96 -6.43 3.68
C VAL A 41 -1.46 -6.64 3.92
N ASN A 42 -0.99 -7.88 3.92
CA ASN A 42 0.45 -8.16 4.11
C ASN A 42 1.30 -7.80 2.89
N LEU A 43 0.82 -8.05 1.66
CA LEU A 43 1.61 -7.78 0.45
C LEU A 43 1.56 -6.32 0.02
N LEU A 44 0.38 -5.73 -0.07
CA LEU A 44 0.19 -4.35 -0.57
C LEU A 44 0.20 -3.32 0.55
N GLY A 45 -0.29 -3.67 1.74
CA GLY A 45 -0.27 -2.77 2.90
C GLY A 45 1.09 -2.75 3.60
N TRP A 46 1.65 -3.93 3.91
CA TRP A 46 2.92 -4.03 4.62
C TRP A 46 4.12 -4.07 3.68
N ALA A 47 4.35 -5.17 2.96
CA ALA A 47 5.60 -5.41 2.26
C ALA A 47 5.88 -4.38 1.16
N SER A 48 4.94 -4.14 0.26
CA SER A 48 5.12 -3.20 -0.86
C SER A 48 5.27 -1.77 -0.37
N PHE A 49 4.50 -1.37 0.62
CA PHE A 49 4.55 -0.01 1.17
C PHE A 49 5.80 0.23 2.00
N ALA A 50 6.29 -0.79 2.72
CA ALA A 50 7.57 -0.73 3.43
C ALA A 50 8.74 -0.61 2.46
N LEU A 51 8.75 -1.39 1.37
CA LEU A 51 9.80 -1.29 0.34
C LEU A 51 9.81 0.08 -0.34
N ALA A 52 8.63 0.61 -0.70
CA ALA A 52 8.53 1.97 -1.21
C ALA A 52 9.07 2.99 -0.20
N GLY A 53 8.77 2.80 1.08
CA GLY A 53 9.28 3.63 2.17
C GLY A 53 10.80 3.62 2.27
N VAL A 54 11.43 2.45 2.19
CA VAL A 54 12.90 2.32 2.19
C VAL A 54 13.51 3.00 0.96
N ILE A 55 12.94 2.77 -0.22
CA ILE A 55 13.42 3.41 -1.46
C ILE A 55 13.33 4.94 -1.34
N TYR A 56 12.23 5.47 -0.85
CA TYR A 56 12.05 6.91 -0.68
C TYR A 56 12.82 7.51 0.49
N TRP A 57 13.20 6.70 1.46
CA TRP A 57 14.14 7.14 2.49
C TRP A 57 15.56 7.29 1.93
N LEU A 58 15.97 6.36 1.07
CA LEU A 58 17.27 6.42 0.37
C LEU A 58 17.28 7.48 -0.74
N PHE A 59 16.15 7.74 -1.38
CA PHE A 59 15.99 8.67 -2.50
C PHE A 59 14.85 9.67 -2.23
N PRO A 60 15.05 10.66 -1.35
CA PRO A 60 13.97 11.55 -0.89
C PRO A 60 13.28 12.34 -1.99
N ARG A 61 13.97 12.60 -3.12
CA ARG A 61 13.37 13.25 -4.29
C ARG A 61 12.16 12.48 -4.84
N GLY A 62 12.19 11.16 -4.77
CA GLY A 62 11.07 10.33 -5.21
C GLY A 62 9.80 10.61 -4.38
N ALA A 63 9.90 10.64 -3.05
CA ALA A 63 8.76 10.94 -2.18
C ALA A 63 8.25 12.37 -2.35
N ALA A 64 9.15 13.34 -2.54
CA ALA A 64 8.81 14.76 -2.68
C ALA A 64 8.27 15.13 -4.07
N SER A 65 8.41 14.25 -5.06
CA SER A 65 7.88 14.46 -6.41
C SER A 65 6.35 14.43 -6.42
N LEU A 66 5.75 15.06 -7.43
CA LEU A 66 4.31 14.97 -7.63
C LEU A 66 3.83 13.52 -7.78
N LEU A 67 4.63 12.68 -8.46
CA LEU A 67 4.33 11.25 -8.62
C LEU A 67 4.32 10.52 -7.27
N GLY A 68 5.28 10.82 -6.38
CA GLY A 68 5.32 10.25 -5.04
C GLY A 68 4.13 10.65 -4.18
N VAL A 69 3.73 11.92 -4.25
CA VAL A 69 2.56 12.43 -3.53
C VAL A 69 1.26 11.78 -4.05
N LEU A 70 1.09 11.73 -5.37
CA LEU A 70 -0.09 11.10 -5.98
C LEU A 70 -0.14 9.59 -5.69
N GLN A 71 0.99 8.90 -5.76
CA GLN A 71 1.11 7.50 -5.40
C GLN A 71 0.65 7.26 -3.94
N PHE A 72 1.14 8.07 -3.01
CA PHE A 72 0.78 7.94 -1.60
C PHE A 72 -0.74 8.05 -1.40
N TRP A 73 -1.35 9.10 -1.92
CA TRP A 73 -2.77 9.35 -1.69
C TRP A 73 -3.69 8.38 -2.45
N THR A 74 -3.35 8.00 -3.67
CA THR A 74 -4.12 6.97 -4.40
C THR A 74 -4.08 5.62 -3.68
N HIS A 75 -2.95 5.27 -3.06
CA HIS A 75 -2.83 4.07 -2.24
C HIS A 75 -3.59 4.20 -0.91
N MET A 76 -3.40 5.31 -0.20
CA MET A 76 -4.02 5.56 1.12
C MET A 76 -5.55 5.60 1.06
N ILE A 77 -6.12 6.02 -0.06
CA ILE A 77 -7.56 6.03 -0.27
C ILE A 77 -8.03 4.70 -0.87
N GLY A 78 -7.38 4.25 -1.94
CA GLY A 78 -7.80 3.08 -2.70
C GLY A 78 -7.66 1.78 -1.92
N PHE A 79 -6.58 1.61 -1.18
CA PHE A 79 -6.29 0.36 -0.49
C PHE A 79 -7.27 0.05 0.65
N PRO A 80 -7.56 0.95 1.60
CA PRO A 80 -8.58 0.70 2.63
C PRO A 80 -9.96 0.45 2.03
N VAL A 81 -10.36 1.22 1.01
CA VAL A 81 -11.64 1.02 0.32
C VAL A 81 -11.70 -0.37 -0.29
N MET A 82 -10.66 -0.78 -1.00
CA MET A 82 -10.55 -2.12 -1.58
C MET A 82 -10.63 -3.21 -0.52
N MET A 83 -9.90 -3.07 0.60
CA MET A 83 -9.85 -4.10 1.65
C MET A 83 -11.18 -4.26 2.37
N ILE A 84 -11.83 -3.17 2.75
CA ILE A 84 -13.14 -3.22 3.42
C ILE A 84 -14.20 -3.80 2.47
N ALA A 85 -14.26 -3.33 1.23
CA ALA A 85 -15.21 -3.84 0.25
C ALA A 85 -14.96 -5.32 -0.07
N LEU A 86 -13.70 -5.73 -0.25
CA LEU A 86 -13.34 -7.12 -0.49
C LEU A 86 -13.74 -8.03 0.69
N ALA A 87 -13.53 -7.59 1.92
CA ALA A 87 -13.96 -8.32 3.10
C ALA A 87 -15.48 -8.56 3.11
N LEU A 88 -16.25 -7.55 2.73
CA LEU A 88 -17.72 -7.68 2.63
C LEU A 88 -18.15 -8.63 1.49
N VAL A 89 -17.45 -8.60 0.35
CA VAL A 89 -17.67 -9.56 -0.74
C VAL A 89 -17.35 -10.98 -0.29
N MET A 90 -16.21 -11.19 0.38
CA MET A 90 -15.82 -12.51 0.90
C MET A 90 -16.78 -13.06 1.94
N LYS A 91 -17.50 -12.19 2.67
CA LYS A 91 -18.57 -12.56 3.59
C LYS A 91 -19.94 -12.72 2.91
N GLY A 92 -20.00 -12.74 1.59
CA GLY A 92 -21.21 -13.04 0.80
C GLY A 92 -21.99 -11.81 0.34
N ASN A 93 -21.49 -10.60 0.53
CA ASN A 93 -22.17 -9.39 0.08
C ASN A 93 -21.66 -8.92 -1.29
N ALA A 94 -22.20 -9.50 -2.37
CA ALA A 94 -21.81 -9.20 -3.75
C ALA A 94 -22.08 -7.75 -4.17
N ALA A 95 -22.90 -6.99 -3.45
CA ALA A 95 -23.16 -5.57 -3.75
C ALA A 95 -21.88 -4.70 -3.72
N PHE A 96 -20.84 -5.14 -2.98
CA PHE A 96 -19.57 -4.42 -2.84
C PHE A 96 -18.51 -4.76 -3.91
N GLU A 97 -18.80 -5.62 -4.88
CA GLU A 97 -17.84 -5.98 -5.95
C GLU A 97 -17.37 -4.76 -6.76
N ARG A 98 -18.28 -3.85 -7.10
CA ARG A 98 -17.94 -2.62 -7.84
C ARG A 98 -17.06 -1.69 -7.03
N ILE A 99 -17.30 -1.57 -5.74
CA ILE A 99 -16.50 -0.75 -4.82
C ILE A 99 -15.11 -1.37 -4.66
N THR A 100 -15.02 -2.68 -4.56
CA THR A 100 -13.75 -3.42 -4.56
C THR A 100 -12.97 -3.13 -5.85
N ALA A 101 -13.61 -3.18 -7.00
CA ALA A 101 -12.97 -2.89 -8.29
C ALA A 101 -12.48 -1.43 -8.39
N LEU A 102 -13.24 -0.46 -7.89
CA LEU A 102 -12.80 0.94 -7.83
C LEU A 102 -11.57 1.11 -6.93
N GLY A 103 -11.58 0.53 -5.75
CA GLY A 103 -10.43 0.53 -4.85
C GLY A 103 -9.21 -0.13 -5.47
N ALA A 104 -9.38 -1.28 -6.12
CA ALA A 104 -8.34 -2.00 -6.84
C ALA A 104 -7.74 -1.17 -7.99
N THR A 105 -8.57 -0.43 -8.71
CA THR A 105 -8.12 0.48 -9.78
C THR A 105 -7.24 1.59 -9.22
N LEU A 106 -7.62 2.20 -8.10
CA LEU A 106 -6.79 3.22 -7.43
C LEU A 106 -5.45 2.64 -6.96
N VAL A 107 -5.45 1.43 -6.42
CA VAL A 107 -4.20 0.74 -6.02
C VAL A 107 -3.34 0.43 -7.24
N ALA A 108 -3.93 -0.03 -8.35
CA ALA A 108 -3.20 -0.25 -9.59
C ALA A 108 -2.56 1.04 -10.13
N VAL A 109 -3.30 2.15 -10.11
CA VAL A 109 -2.77 3.48 -10.45
C VAL A 109 -1.60 3.85 -9.54
N SER A 110 -1.73 3.62 -8.24
CA SER A 110 -0.63 3.86 -7.28
C SER A 110 0.63 3.07 -7.65
N VAL A 111 0.50 1.79 -8.00
CA VAL A 111 1.64 0.94 -8.39
C VAL A 111 2.29 1.45 -9.68
N LEU A 112 1.50 1.87 -10.67
CA LEU A 112 2.01 2.46 -11.91
C LEU A 112 2.73 3.79 -11.64
N LEU A 113 2.17 4.66 -10.80
CA LEU A 113 2.81 5.89 -10.37
C LEU A 113 4.15 5.62 -9.66
N PHE A 114 4.20 4.60 -8.81
CA PHE A 114 5.44 4.16 -8.17
C PHE A 114 6.48 3.73 -9.20
N ALA A 115 6.11 2.87 -10.13
CA ALA A 115 7.02 2.38 -11.15
C ALA A 115 7.61 3.55 -11.98
N VAL A 116 6.77 4.44 -12.49
CA VAL A 116 7.20 5.62 -13.24
C VAL A 116 8.10 6.51 -12.39
N ASN A 117 7.72 6.74 -11.12
CA ASN A 117 8.48 7.58 -10.20
C ASN A 117 9.88 7.02 -9.93
N VAL A 118 10.00 5.71 -9.74
CA VAL A 118 11.29 5.05 -9.54
C VAL A 118 12.19 5.27 -10.76
N PHE A 119 11.69 5.07 -11.97
CA PHE A 119 12.49 5.27 -13.19
C PHE A 119 12.91 6.73 -13.41
N LEU A 120 12.09 7.70 -13.00
CA LEU A 120 12.37 9.12 -13.23
C LEU A 120 13.18 9.77 -12.11
N ASN A 121 12.88 9.46 -10.85
CA ASN A 121 13.37 10.21 -9.70
C ASN A 121 14.30 9.44 -8.76
N VAL A 122 14.40 8.10 -8.89
CA VAL A 122 15.36 7.30 -8.14
C VAL A 122 16.65 7.20 -8.95
N ARG A 123 17.59 8.07 -8.64
CA ARG A 123 18.89 8.13 -9.33
C ARG A 123 19.99 8.31 -8.30
N PRO A 124 21.20 7.76 -8.55
CA PRO A 124 22.35 8.03 -7.70
C PRO A 124 22.57 9.56 -7.63
N GLU A 125 22.69 10.10 -6.43
CA GLU A 125 23.20 11.45 -6.29
C GLU A 125 24.66 11.42 -6.73
N HIS A 126 24.99 12.14 -7.81
CA HIS A 126 26.36 12.39 -8.15
C HIS A 126 26.94 13.27 -7.04
N GLY A 127 27.55 12.59 -6.07
CA GLY A 127 28.30 13.27 -5.05
C GLY A 127 29.37 14.10 -5.72
N THR A 128 29.29 15.41 -5.59
CA THR A 128 30.47 16.26 -5.70
C THR A 128 31.44 15.75 -4.64
N ARG A 129 32.31 14.81 -5.01
CA ARG A 129 33.54 14.57 -4.26
C ARG A 129 34.31 15.87 -4.29
N LYS A 130 34.28 16.62 -3.21
CA LYS A 130 35.37 17.56 -2.86
C LYS A 130 36.30 16.81 -1.93
#